data_84750d539fcc944091c9e98dd1cd9efc
#
_entry.id   84750d539fcc944091c9e98dd1cd9efc
#
_cell.length_a   1.000
_cell.length_b   1.000
_cell.length_c   1.000
_cell.angle_alpha   90.00
_cell.angle_beta   90.00
_cell.angle_gamma   90.00
#
_symmetry.space_group_name_H-M   'P 1'
#
loop_
_entity.id
_entity.type
_entity.pdbx_description
1 polymer ?
#
loop_
_entity_poly.entity_id
_entity_poly.type
_entity_poly.pdbx_seq_one_letter_code
_entity_poly.pdbx_strand_id
1 'polypeptide(L)'
;LYTQEWAPLWVVDFPMFEADDSGRLSPLHHPFTAPSCTPEELKADPANALSRAYDMVLNGTELGGGSIRIHDQTMQSTVFEILGIGEEEAQEKFGFLLDALQYGAPPHGGLAFGLDRLVMLMVGAKTIREVIAFPKTQSAACLMTNAPGEVSPEQLKDLNIRLRQKVKAEPAAE
;
A
#
# COMPACT_ATOMS: atom_id res chain seq x y z
N LEU A 1 0.56 -32.11 -11.41
CA LEU A 1 1.21 -30.97 -12.08
C LEU A 1 2.27 -30.26 -11.21
N TYR A 2 2.37 -30.59 -9.93
CA TYR A 2 3.41 -30.05 -9.06
C TYR A 2 4.62 -30.98 -9.10
N THR A 3 5.73 -30.47 -9.66
CA THR A 3 6.98 -31.23 -9.79
C THR A 3 7.98 -30.92 -8.67
N GLN A 4 7.66 -29.92 -7.82
CA GLN A 4 8.49 -29.47 -6.71
C GLN A 4 7.62 -29.19 -5.48
N GLU A 5 8.16 -29.50 -4.30
CA GLU A 5 7.51 -29.20 -3.02
C GLU A 5 7.48 -27.68 -2.77
N TRP A 6 8.56 -26.99 -3.11
CA TRP A 6 8.72 -25.54 -2.98
C TRP A 6 9.07 -24.91 -4.34
N ALA A 7 8.26 -23.98 -4.78
CA ALA A 7 8.41 -23.29 -6.07
C ALA A 7 8.43 -21.76 -5.88
N PRO A 8 9.57 -21.19 -5.44
CA PRO A 8 9.73 -19.75 -5.32
C PRO A 8 9.91 -19.09 -6.69
N LEU A 9 9.36 -17.89 -6.84
CA LEU A 9 9.58 -17.04 -8.00
C LEU A 9 9.54 -15.55 -7.60
N TRP A 10 10.11 -14.70 -8.44
CA TRP A 10 10.00 -13.26 -8.35
C TRP A 10 9.05 -12.74 -9.42
N VAL A 11 8.16 -11.84 -9.02
CA VAL A 11 7.39 -10.98 -9.93
C VAL A 11 8.09 -9.64 -9.95
N VAL A 12 8.38 -9.16 -11.14
CA VAL A 12 9.10 -7.90 -11.39
C VAL A 12 8.44 -7.14 -12.54
N ASP A 13 8.93 -5.94 -12.85
CA ASP A 13 8.44 -5.10 -13.96
C ASP A 13 6.95 -4.76 -13.82
N PHE A 14 6.52 -4.45 -12.61
CA PHE A 14 5.18 -3.95 -12.37
C PHE A 14 4.95 -2.60 -13.05
N PRO A 15 3.72 -2.31 -13.52
CA PRO A 15 3.35 -0.95 -13.88
C PRO A 15 3.63 0.04 -12.74
N MET A 16 4.11 1.24 -13.08
CA MET A 16 4.36 2.27 -12.06
C MET A 16 3.06 2.85 -11.52
N PHE A 17 2.09 3.01 -12.40
CA PHE A 17 0.80 3.62 -12.11
C PHE A 17 -0.35 2.76 -12.58
N GLU A 18 -1.50 2.96 -11.99
CA GLU A 18 -2.80 2.49 -12.47
C GLU A 18 -3.72 3.69 -12.71
N ALA A 19 -4.57 3.59 -13.73
CA ALA A 19 -5.56 4.62 -14.04
C ALA A 19 -6.92 4.21 -13.49
N ASP A 20 -7.63 5.14 -12.84
CA ASP A 20 -9.02 4.96 -12.49
C ASP A 20 -9.95 5.17 -13.72
N ASP A 21 -11.26 4.98 -13.53
CA ASP A 21 -12.27 5.15 -14.59
C ASP A 21 -12.29 6.58 -15.21
N SER A 22 -11.74 7.56 -14.53
CA SER A 22 -11.62 8.95 -15.00
C SER A 22 -10.31 9.22 -15.75
N GLY A 23 -9.39 8.24 -15.79
CA GLY A 23 -8.05 8.35 -16.34
C GLY A 23 -7.03 9.01 -15.40
N ARG A 24 -7.39 9.25 -14.14
CA ARG A 24 -6.45 9.75 -13.14
C ARG A 24 -5.49 8.65 -12.71
N LEU A 25 -4.19 8.97 -12.73
CA LEU A 25 -3.15 8.04 -12.30
C LEU A 25 -3.00 8.01 -10.78
N SER A 26 -2.85 6.81 -10.25
CA SER A 26 -2.42 6.54 -8.88
C SER A 26 -1.24 5.57 -8.88
N PRO A 27 -0.36 5.62 -7.87
CA PRO A 27 0.76 4.69 -7.82
C PRO A 27 0.24 3.28 -7.54
N LEU A 28 0.69 2.27 -8.29
CA LEU A 28 0.30 0.88 -8.06
C LEU A 28 0.76 0.39 -6.68
N HIS A 29 1.95 0.76 -6.24
CA HIS A 29 2.49 0.43 -4.91
C HIS A 29 2.46 1.65 -4.00
N HIS A 30 3.39 2.59 -4.20
CA HIS A 30 3.42 3.87 -3.49
C HIS A 30 4.31 4.90 -4.21
N PRO A 31 4.15 6.21 -3.92
CA PRO A 31 4.80 7.29 -4.68
C PRO A 31 6.33 7.40 -4.51
N PHE A 32 6.92 6.58 -3.63
CA PHE A 32 8.38 6.55 -3.40
C PHE A 32 9.08 5.39 -4.10
N THR A 33 8.35 4.57 -4.84
CA THR A 33 8.91 3.49 -5.68
C THR A 33 9.63 4.11 -6.87
N ALA A 34 10.87 3.66 -7.14
CA ALA A 34 11.62 4.15 -8.28
C ALA A 34 11.06 3.58 -9.59
N PRO A 35 10.87 4.41 -10.63
CA PRO A 35 10.61 3.93 -11.98
C PRO A 35 11.88 3.34 -12.61
N SER A 36 11.70 2.61 -13.70
CA SER A 36 12.79 2.01 -14.49
C SER A 36 13.28 2.91 -15.63
N CYS A 37 12.83 4.17 -15.67
CA CYS A 37 13.13 5.15 -16.74
C CYS A 37 13.60 6.47 -16.15
N THR A 38 14.02 7.39 -17.02
CA THR A 38 14.42 8.76 -16.64
C THR A 38 13.19 9.63 -16.35
N PRO A 39 13.34 10.79 -15.66
CA PRO A 39 12.25 11.73 -15.45
C PRO A 39 11.57 12.21 -16.74
N GLU A 40 12.35 12.41 -17.81
CA GLU A 40 11.87 12.85 -19.11
C GLU A 40 11.02 11.78 -19.79
N GLU A 41 11.48 10.53 -19.78
CA GLU A 41 10.74 9.38 -20.30
C GLU A 41 9.46 9.15 -19.50
N LEU A 42 9.52 9.27 -18.18
CA LEU A 42 8.37 9.12 -17.30
C LEU A 42 7.29 10.17 -17.60
N LYS A 43 7.68 11.44 -17.83
CA LYS A 43 6.75 12.50 -18.22
C LYS A 43 6.15 12.29 -19.61
N ALA A 44 6.93 11.72 -20.53
CA ALA A 44 6.47 11.48 -21.90
C ALA A 44 5.42 10.38 -22.00
N ASP A 45 5.55 9.32 -21.20
CA ASP A 45 4.63 8.17 -21.23
C ASP A 45 4.46 7.54 -19.83
N PRO A 46 3.77 8.21 -18.91
CA PRO A 46 3.59 7.70 -17.56
C PRO A 46 2.71 6.44 -17.51
N ALA A 47 1.80 6.26 -18.45
CA ALA A 47 0.86 5.13 -18.45
C ALA A 47 1.54 3.78 -18.72
N ASN A 48 2.64 3.77 -19.46
CA ASN A 48 3.40 2.57 -19.78
C ASN A 48 4.71 2.44 -18.95
N ALA A 49 4.95 3.34 -18.01
CA ALA A 49 6.13 3.31 -17.17
C ALA A 49 6.14 2.08 -16.25
N LEU A 50 7.29 1.41 -16.16
CA LEU A 50 7.51 0.29 -15.25
C LEU A 50 8.18 0.76 -13.97
N SER A 51 7.83 0.12 -12.86
CA SER A 51 8.42 0.36 -11.55
C SER A 51 9.54 -0.65 -11.25
N ARG A 52 10.39 -0.29 -10.30
CA ARG A 52 11.40 -1.18 -9.70
C ARG A 52 10.89 -1.82 -8.42
N ALA A 53 9.60 -2.18 -8.42
CA ALA A 53 8.99 -3.01 -7.39
C ALA A 53 9.22 -4.49 -7.70
N TYR A 54 9.15 -5.32 -6.68
CA TYR A 54 9.31 -6.77 -6.79
C TYR A 54 8.56 -7.47 -5.67
N ASP A 55 7.93 -8.61 -6.00
CA ASP A 55 7.28 -9.49 -5.03
C ASP A 55 7.88 -10.88 -5.09
N MET A 56 8.07 -11.49 -3.94
CA MET A 56 8.44 -12.89 -3.82
C MET A 56 7.19 -13.74 -3.61
N VAL A 57 6.97 -14.68 -4.49
CA VAL A 57 5.85 -15.63 -4.46
C VAL A 57 6.39 -17.02 -4.19
N LEU A 58 5.75 -17.77 -3.30
CA LEU A 58 6.05 -19.16 -3.01
C LEU A 58 4.77 -19.98 -3.12
N ASN A 59 4.77 -21.00 -3.98
CA ASN A 59 3.64 -21.89 -4.20
C ASN A 59 2.32 -21.14 -4.49
N GLY A 60 2.38 -20.06 -5.26
CA GLY A 60 1.22 -19.23 -5.59
C GLY A 60 0.79 -18.25 -4.50
N THR A 61 1.51 -18.15 -3.40
CA THR A 61 1.26 -17.21 -2.31
C THR A 61 2.36 -16.15 -2.29
N GLU A 62 1.98 -14.88 -2.39
CA GLU A 62 2.90 -13.77 -2.15
C GLU A 62 3.38 -13.80 -0.69
N LEU A 63 4.67 -14.00 -0.50
CA LEU A 63 5.31 -14.02 0.82
C LEU A 63 5.76 -12.66 1.29
N GLY A 64 6.16 -11.81 0.38
CA GLY A 64 6.65 -10.50 0.69
C GLY A 64 7.05 -9.75 -0.56
N GLY A 65 7.22 -8.46 -0.42
CA GLY A 65 7.57 -7.58 -1.51
C GLY A 65 8.34 -6.38 -1.05
N GLY A 66 8.80 -5.62 -2.02
CA GLY A 66 9.57 -4.41 -1.80
C GLY A 66 9.79 -3.62 -3.07
N SER A 67 10.64 -2.63 -2.97
CA SER A 67 11.05 -1.85 -4.14
C SER A 67 12.39 -1.18 -3.94
N ILE A 68 13.04 -0.85 -5.04
CA ILE A 68 14.05 0.20 -5.06
C ILE A 68 13.34 1.54 -4.90
N ARG A 69 13.85 2.40 -4.03
CA ARG A 69 13.27 3.69 -3.71
C ARG A 69 13.82 4.81 -4.57
N ILE A 70 13.03 5.83 -4.78
CA ILE A 70 13.52 7.09 -5.32
C ILE A 70 14.42 7.72 -4.27
N HIS A 71 15.64 8.13 -4.67
CA HIS A 71 16.61 8.84 -3.83
C HIS A 71 17.04 10.18 -4.45
N ASP A 72 16.55 10.48 -5.64
CA ASP A 72 16.78 11.71 -6.37
C ASP A 72 15.56 12.63 -6.29
N GLN A 73 15.79 13.91 -5.97
CA GLN A 73 14.72 14.89 -5.80
C GLN A 73 13.97 15.20 -7.10
N THR A 74 14.68 15.24 -8.22
CA THR A 74 14.07 15.55 -9.52
C THR A 74 13.08 14.46 -9.90
N MET A 75 13.48 13.20 -9.74
CA MET A 75 12.60 12.06 -9.97
C MET A 75 11.39 12.08 -9.02
N GLN A 76 11.60 12.38 -7.73
CA GLN A 76 10.50 12.42 -6.76
C GLN A 76 9.48 13.53 -7.08
N SER A 77 9.96 14.70 -7.44
CA SER A 77 9.11 15.83 -7.87
C SER A 77 8.33 15.48 -9.13
N THR A 78 8.97 14.80 -10.09
CA THR A 78 8.32 14.33 -11.32
C THR A 78 7.17 13.35 -11.02
N VAL A 79 7.39 12.39 -10.13
CA VAL A 79 6.33 11.44 -9.73
C VAL A 79 5.17 12.17 -9.05
N PHE A 80 5.43 13.11 -8.16
CA PHE A 80 4.38 13.90 -7.51
C PHE A 80 3.58 14.74 -8.51
N GLU A 81 4.26 15.38 -9.47
CA GLU A 81 3.61 16.15 -10.54
C GLU A 81 2.62 15.28 -11.34
N ILE A 82 3.04 14.08 -11.74
CA ILE A 82 2.19 13.12 -12.47
C ILE A 82 0.97 12.69 -11.63
N LEU A 83 1.15 12.53 -10.33
CA LEU A 83 0.07 12.17 -9.39
C LEU A 83 -0.84 13.35 -9.02
N GLY A 84 -0.52 14.56 -9.47
CA GLY A 84 -1.26 15.78 -9.14
C GLY A 84 -1.07 16.24 -7.69
N ILE A 85 0.05 15.85 -7.04
CA ILE A 85 0.42 16.28 -5.69
C ILE A 85 1.24 17.56 -5.83
N GLY A 86 0.68 18.69 -5.42
CA GLY A 86 1.38 20.00 -5.46
C GLY A 86 2.46 20.12 -4.39
N GLU A 87 3.33 21.12 -4.51
CA GLU A 87 4.47 21.33 -3.59
C GLU A 87 4.02 21.51 -2.13
N GLU A 88 2.96 22.28 -1.87
CA GLU A 88 2.43 22.48 -0.51
C GLU A 88 1.93 21.18 0.10
N GLU A 89 1.17 20.41 -0.68
CA GLU A 89 0.66 19.11 -0.24
C GLU A 89 1.79 18.10 -0.01
N ALA A 90 2.79 18.08 -0.90
CA ALA A 90 3.98 17.23 -0.76
C ALA A 90 4.75 17.59 0.51
N GLN A 91 4.95 18.89 0.78
CA GLN A 91 5.65 19.35 1.98
C GLN A 91 4.85 19.04 3.26
N GLU A 92 3.54 19.24 3.25
CA GLU A 92 2.68 18.93 4.41
C GLU A 92 2.69 17.44 4.76
N LYS A 93 2.58 16.57 3.75
CA LYS A 93 2.46 15.12 3.96
C LYS A 93 3.81 14.42 4.12
N PHE A 94 4.83 14.87 3.40
CA PHE A 94 6.09 14.16 3.22
C PHE A 94 7.34 15.03 3.46
N GLY A 95 7.17 16.25 3.97
CA GLY A 95 8.26 17.22 4.13
C GLY A 95 9.48 16.65 4.83
N PHE A 96 9.27 15.91 5.93
CA PHE A 96 10.38 15.27 6.67
C PHE A 96 11.23 14.33 5.80
N LEU A 97 10.63 13.59 4.86
CA LEU A 97 11.33 12.70 3.95
C LEU A 97 12.00 13.50 2.83
N LEU A 98 11.30 14.48 2.25
CA LEU A 98 11.85 15.32 1.19
C LEU A 98 13.06 16.12 1.70
N ASP A 99 12.99 16.65 2.91
CA ASP A 99 14.10 17.32 3.55
C ASP A 99 15.28 16.36 3.79
N ALA A 100 15.01 15.13 4.24
CA ALA A 100 16.05 14.13 4.43
C ALA A 100 16.77 13.77 3.12
N LEU A 101 16.05 13.67 2.00
CA LEU A 101 16.63 13.39 0.68
C LEU A 101 17.60 14.52 0.23
N GLN A 102 17.40 15.76 0.69
CA GLN A 102 18.31 16.88 0.38
C GLN A 102 19.72 16.69 0.96
N TYR A 103 19.88 15.91 2.00
CA TYR A 103 21.20 15.62 2.58
C TYR A 103 21.97 14.49 1.86
N GLY A 104 21.45 14.00 0.73
CA GLY A 104 22.15 13.03 -0.11
C GLY A 104 21.88 11.58 0.30
N ALA A 105 20.64 11.13 0.17
CA ALA A 105 20.31 9.72 0.38
C ALA A 105 21.01 8.82 -0.64
N PRO A 106 21.65 7.71 -0.23
CA PRO A 106 22.22 6.75 -1.16
C PRO A 106 21.10 5.99 -1.90
N PRO A 107 21.38 5.34 -3.04
CA PRO A 107 20.50 4.35 -3.60
C PRO A 107 20.13 3.30 -2.55
N HIS A 108 18.84 3.08 -2.35
CA HIS A 108 18.34 2.17 -1.31
C HIS A 108 17.07 1.47 -1.77
N GLY A 109 16.77 0.41 -1.09
CA GLY A 109 15.56 -0.39 -1.28
C GLY A 109 15.32 -1.27 -0.07
N GLY A 110 14.28 -2.06 -0.11
CA GLY A 110 13.94 -2.94 1.00
C GLY A 110 12.99 -4.04 0.58
N LEU A 111 12.87 -5.02 1.47
CA LEU A 111 11.99 -6.17 1.32
C LEU A 111 11.36 -6.48 2.68
N ALA A 112 10.06 -6.73 2.70
CA ALA A 112 9.33 -7.17 3.89
C ALA A 112 8.64 -8.50 3.60
N PHE A 113 8.76 -9.45 4.52
CA PHE A 113 8.08 -10.74 4.45
C PHE A 113 6.89 -10.77 5.41
N GLY A 114 5.78 -11.37 4.95
CA GLY A 114 4.65 -11.71 5.80
C GLY A 114 4.94 -12.96 6.64
N LEU A 115 5.32 -12.78 7.90
CA LEU A 115 5.66 -13.89 8.79
C LEU A 115 4.52 -14.91 8.90
N ASP A 116 3.29 -14.45 9.03
CA ASP A 116 2.12 -15.34 9.12
C ASP A 116 1.95 -16.20 7.85
N ARG A 117 2.17 -15.62 6.66
CA ARG A 117 2.12 -16.35 5.40
C ARG A 117 3.23 -17.38 5.31
N LEU A 118 4.43 -17.04 5.74
CA LEU A 118 5.57 -17.96 5.77
C LEU A 118 5.28 -19.14 6.70
N VAL A 119 4.85 -18.88 7.92
CA VAL A 119 4.49 -19.93 8.89
C VAL A 119 3.34 -20.79 8.38
N MET A 120 2.32 -20.21 7.78
CA MET A 120 1.20 -20.93 7.16
C MET A 120 1.71 -21.96 6.14
N LEU A 121 2.61 -21.55 5.25
CA LEU A 121 3.18 -22.45 4.24
C LEU A 121 4.06 -23.55 4.88
N MET A 122 4.89 -23.20 5.87
CA MET A 122 5.78 -24.14 6.56
C MET A 122 5.02 -25.26 7.29
N VAL A 123 3.86 -24.95 7.88
CA VAL A 123 3.04 -25.95 8.60
C VAL A 123 1.98 -26.60 7.71
N GLY A 124 1.91 -26.23 6.42
CA GLY A 124 0.93 -26.78 5.48
C GLY A 124 -0.51 -26.35 5.75
N ALA A 125 -0.73 -25.23 6.47
CA ALA A 125 -2.05 -24.69 6.75
C ALA A 125 -2.66 -24.05 5.48
N LYS A 126 -3.99 -24.06 5.39
CA LYS A 126 -4.71 -23.53 4.22
C LYS A 126 -5.03 -22.04 4.32
N THR A 127 -4.99 -21.50 5.52
CA THR A 127 -5.33 -20.10 5.80
C THR A 127 -4.46 -19.55 6.93
N ILE A 128 -4.07 -18.28 6.84
CA ILE A 128 -3.29 -17.60 7.90
C ILE A 128 -4.03 -17.57 9.24
N ARG A 129 -5.36 -17.75 9.25
CA ARG A 129 -6.15 -17.79 10.48
C ARG A 129 -5.79 -18.97 11.39
N GLU A 130 -5.19 -20.02 10.84
CA GLU A 130 -4.73 -21.20 11.59
C GLU A 130 -3.42 -20.94 12.34
N VAL A 131 -2.67 -19.92 11.94
CA VAL A 131 -1.36 -19.56 12.53
C VAL A 131 -1.37 -18.24 13.29
N ILE A 132 -2.46 -17.48 13.23
CA ILE A 132 -2.65 -16.25 14.00
C ILE A 132 -3.39 -16.58 15.31
N ALA A 133 -2.83 -16.16 16.45
CA ALA A 133 -3.40 -16.48 17.76
C ALA A 133 -4.84 -15.96 17.96
N PHE A 134 -5.17 -14.76 17.44
CA PHE A 134 -6.48 -14.13 17.60
C PHE A 134 -6.97 -13.55 16.26
N PRO A 135 -7.36 -14.42 15.31
CA PRO A 135 -7.82 -13.95 14.00
C PRO A 135 -9.13 -13.20 14.13
N LYS A 136 -9.27 -12.12 13.34
CA LYS A 136 -10.52 -11.37 13.24
C LYS A 136 -11.58 -12.18 12.46
N THR A 137 -12.85 -11.87 12.72
CA THR A 137 -13.98 -12.40 11.94
C THR A 137 -13.99 -11.83 10.52
N GLN A 138 -14.87 -12.35 9.65
CA GLN A 138 -15.07 -11.79 8.30
C GLN A 138 -15.56 -10.34 8.32
N SER A 139 -16.27 -9.92 9.37
CA SER A 139 -16.68 -8.54 9.59
C SER A 139 -15.62 -7.68 10.28
N ALA A 140 -14.37 -8.15 10.33
CA ALA A 140 -13.25 -7.49 11.00
C ALA A 140 -13.43 -7.29 12.53
N ALA A 141 -14.34 -8.02 13.16
CA ALA A 141 -14.50 -7.99 14.61
C ALA A 141 -13.45 -8.86 15.30
N CYS A 142 -12.92 -8.38 16.41
CA CYS A 142 -12.00 -9.12 17.29
C CYS A 142 -12.79 -9.75 18.44
N LEU A 143 -12.88 -11.07 18.46
CA LEU A 143 -13.61 -11.79 19.52
C LEU A 143 -12.93 -11.70 20.89
N MET A 144 -11.63 -11.43 20.94
CA MET A 144 -10.88 -11.30 22.16
C MET A 144 -11.12 -9.95 22.85
N THR A 145 -11.15 -8.87 22.06
CA THR A 145 -11.27 -7.49 22.59
C THR A 145 -12.65 -6.89 22.42
N ASN A 146 -13.57 -7.60 21.77
CA ASN A 146 -14.87 -7.10 21.31
C ASN A 146 -14.79 -5.83 20.45
N ALA A 147 -13.66 -5.62 19.78
CA ALA A 147 -13.51 -4.51 18.82
C ALA A 147 -14.19 -4.83 17.47
N PRO A 148 -14.72 -3.82 16.77
CA PRO A 148 -14.75 -2.41 17.13
C PRO A 148 -15.77 -2.10 18.24
N GLY A 149 -15.41 -1.21 19.16
CA GLY A 149 -16.29 -0.71 20.22
C GLY A 149 -16.78 0.70 19.93
N GLU A 150 -17.71 1.18 20.75
CA GLU A 150 -18.16 2.56 20.70
C GLU A 150 -17.13 3.52 21.31
N VAL A 151 -17.04 4.72 20.74
CA VAL A 151 -16.22 5.81 21.26
C VAL A 151 -17.11 6.71 22.10
N SER A 152 -16.63 7.13 23.29
CA SER A 152 -17.42 7.98 24.16
C SER A 152 -17.67 9.37 23.56
N PRO A 153 -18.82 10.02 23.87
CA PRO A 153 -19.09 11.39 23.42
C PRO A 153 -18.02 12.41 23.86
N GLU A 154 -17.40 12.20 25.02
CA GLU A 154 -16.33 13.05 25.55
C GLU A 154 -15.09 12.99 24.66
N GLN A 155 -14.65 11.78 24.27
CA GLN A 155 -13.52 11.58 23.37
C GLN A 155 -13.77 12.21 21.99
N LEU A 156 -14.98 12.09 21.46
CA LEU A 156 -15.34 12.73 20.20
C LEU A 156 -15.30 14.26 20.31
N LYS A 157 -15.77 14.80 21.44
CA LYS A 157 -15.73 16.24 21.73
C LYS A 157 -14.30 16.76 21.83
N ASP A 158 -13.42 16.05 22.52
CA ASP A 158 -12.00 16.42 22.69
C ASP A 158 -11.27 16.48 21.35
N LEU A 159 -11.64 15.61 20.41
CA LEU A 159 -11.10 15.59 19.05
C LEU A 159 -11.84 16.51 18.08
N ASN A 160 -12.87 17.23 18.53
CA ASN A 160 -13.75 18.05 17.70
C ASN A 160 -14.40 17.28 16.52
N ILE A 161 -14.73 16.01 16.74
CA ILE A 161 -15.33 15.09 15.76
C ILE A 161 -16.83 14.98 16.02
N ARG A 162 -17.64 14.95 14.96
CA ARG A 162 -19.08 14.67 15.00
C ARG A 162 -19.42 13.48 14.12
N LEU A 163 -20.20 12.54 14.65
CA LEU A 163 -20.74 11.46 13.85
C LEU A 163 -21.84 11.99 12.91
N ARG A 164 -21.76 11.60 11.64
CA ARG A 164 -22.84 11.87 10.69
C ARG A 164 -24.04 10.99 11.04
N GLN A 165 -25.17 11.58 11.43
CA GLN A 165 -26.40 10.85 11.62
C GLN A 165 -26.89 10.27 10.30
N LYS A 166 -27.17 8.95 10.25
CA LYS A 166 -27.91 8.38 9.13
C LYS A 166 -29.31 8.97 9.13
N VAL A 167 -29.68 9.65 8.06
CA VAL A 167 -31.08 10.04 7.82
C VAL A 167 -31.87 8.72 7.77
N LYS A 168 -32.79 8.51 8.73
CA LYS A 168 -33.73 7.40 8.65
C LYS A 168 -34.57 7.64 7.39
N ALA A 169 -34.51 6.71 6.43
CA ALA A 169 -35.48 6.74 5.34
C ALA A 169 -36.87 6.66 5.96
N GLU A 170 -37.73 7.61 5.66
CA GLU A 170 -39.14 7.52 6.01
C GLU A 170 -39.70 6.25 5.35
N PRO A 171 -40.45 5.41 6.10
CA PRO A 171 -41.14 4.29 5.48
C PRO A 171 -42.06 4.81 4.37
N ALA A 172 -41.94 4.23 3.17
CA ALA A 172 -42.87 4.54 2.08
C ALA A 172 -44.30 4.31 2.62
N ALA A 173 -45.11 5.38 2.54
CA ALA A 173 -46.53 5.26 2.87
C ALA A 173 -47.19 4.27 1.88
N GLU A 174 -47.84 3.22 2.44
CA GLU A 174 -48.69 2.31 1.69
C GLU A 174 -49.91 3.00 1.11
#